data_49f975585978f5f07893c277733735be
#
_entry.id   49f975585978f5f07893c277733735be
#
_cell.length_a   1.000
_cell.length_b   1.000
_cell.length_c   1.000
_cell.angle_alpha   90.00
_cell.angle_beta   90.00
_cell.angle_gamma   90.00
#
_symmetry.space_group_name_H-M   'P 1'
#
loop_
_entity.id
_entity.type
_entity.pdbx_description
1 polymer ?
#
loop_
_entity_poly.entity_id
_entity_poly.type
_entity_poly.pdbx_seq_one_letter_code
_entity_poly.pdbx_strand_id
1 'polypeptide(L)'
;MAPPRPGGTAVLADYEYPPTLNPLTARTEVELRLGEVLFARLWGLDPKLRPYPDLARQVPGPANGGVRVSGDGRSMTVDIKLVPGLRWSDGQPITSDDVIFTWRAIIDPATHATVMAGFDHVRAMEKRSDTEVVWTFDALYPAYISLGAAMFVMPAHRLQAVAHADWARDGFFQRPDVVSGPFLVTEVVPPDHVMFAANPQYSDGRASVGAYPGGGSPFSHRPYLDRLVFMAPAGKAAEIQVLAAQVADVGWHLIPDDLPDLRGISGAAPVVTTGLRDEYLNPNHGVNSATGRAPPWLDDPAVLEALDRALDRAALVRDVVAGAGLPARGVYPRALVRFATGEALREAADVDGARRLLESAGWVVGPDGVRVKSGRRLEFSLIGICGRPGLEHELDRLRRQWLPLGAAPTTGCQGRDAFFQLSAQGAFDMTLTSNEWAPDPSAWAAVAVSGRTGNWNRCHDPALDAAFAAGEATLAVDARRSAYRNAEREWLRYYCTIPLFEVPEVREVSTRLRNFAPNPAAPDTWNAADWWLAPA
;
A
#
# COMPACT_ATOMS: atom_id res chain seq x y z
N MET A 1 16.66 -26.50 -6.08
CA MET A 1 15.20 -26.64 -5.94
C MET A 1 14.69 -27.62 -6.99
N ALA A 2 13.68 -28.43 -6.68
CA ALA A 2 13.04 -29.26 -7.70
C ALA A 2 12.39 -28.38 -8.78
N PRO A 3 12.35 -28.82 -10.06
CA PRO A 3 11.69 -28.05 -11.10
C PRO A 3 10.18 -27.96 -10.84
N PRO A 4 9.53 -26.85 -11.27
CA PRO A 4 8.09 -26.70 -11.18
C PRO A 4 7.37 -27.87 -11.86
N ARG A 5 6.25 -28.30 -11.28
CA ARG A 5 5.41 -29.38 -11.80
C ARG A 5 4.04 -28.83 -12.16
N PRO A 6 3.56 -29.02 -13.40
CA PRO A 6 2.19 -28.69 -13.76
C PRO A 6 1.19 -29.58 -13.02
N GLY A 7 0.03 -29.03 -12.70
CA GLY A 7 -1.09 -29.75 -12.13
C GLY A 7 -1.43 -29.36 -10.71
N GLY A 8 -2.59 -29.80 -10.27
CA GLY A 8 -3.08 -29.63 -8.91
C GLY A 8 -3.95 -28.42 -8.68
N THR A 9 -4.49 -28.37 -7.47
CA THR A 9 -5.37 -27.31 -6.99
C THR A 9 -4.80 -26.67 -5.73
N ALA A 10 -4.60 -25.37 -5.72
CA ALA A 10 -4.30 -24.62 -4.50
C ALA A 10 -5.58 -23.98 -3.96
N VAL A 11 -5.72 -23.97 -2.64
CA VAL A 11 -6.88 -23.44 -1.94
C VAL A 11 -6.47 -22.22 -1.12
N LEU A 12 -7.18 -21.10 -1.32
CA LEU A 12 -6.96 -19.81 -0.69
C LEU A 12 -8.09 -19.57 0.30
N ALA A 13 -7.80 -19.24 1.54
CA ALA A 13 -8.78 -18.93 2.56
C ALA A 13 -8.69 -17.47 2.99
N ASP A 14 -9.84 -16.81 3.04
CA ASP A 14 -10.03 -15.50 3.66
C ASP A 14 -11.49 -15.44 4.15
N TYR A 15 -11.72 -15.12 5.41
CA TYR A 15 -13.09 -15.09 5.94
C TYR A 15 -13.92 -13.91 5.41
N GLU A 16 -13.33 -13.00 4.65
CA GLU A 16 -14.06 -11.97 3.91
C GLU A 16 -14.37 -12.47 2.49
N TYR A 17 -15.65 -12.56 2.15
CA TYR A 17 -16.08 -12.87 0.79
C TYR A 17 -16.07 -11.60 -0.06
N PRO A 18 -15.51 -11.62 -1.29
CA PRO A 18 -15.46 -10.44 -2.14
C PRO A 18 -16.87 -10.05 -2.62
N PRO A 19 -17.32 -8.80 -2.41
CA PRO A 19 -18.60 -8.34 -2.92
C PRO A 19 -18.62 -8.21 -4.45
N THR A 20 -17.45 -8.10 -5.09
CA THR A 20 -17.27 -8.01 -6.53
C THR A 20 -15.90 -8.56 -6.95
N LEU A 21 -15.77 -8.94 -8.22
CA LEU A 21 -14.50 -9.30 -8.85
C LEU A 21 -13.97 -8.17 -9.76
N ASN A 22 -14.43 -6.93 -9.53
CA ASN A 22 -14.00 -5.74 -10.26
C ASN A 22 -12.78 -5.09 -9.59
N PRO A 23 -11.55 -5.24 -10.11
CA PRO A 23 -10.36 -4.68 -9.49
C PRO A 23 -10.28 -3.14 -9.58
N LEU A 24 -11.03 -2.50 -10.48
CA LEU A 24 -11.03 -1.03 -10.60
C LEU A 24 -11.80 -0.36 -9.47
N THR A 25 -12.79 -1.06 -8.89
CA THR A 25 -13.62 -0.53 -7.79
C THR A 25 -13.37 -1.22 -6.47
N ALA A 26 -12.34 -2.07 -6.40
CA ALA A 26 -12.00 -2.86 -5.23
C ALA A 26 -11.74 -1.97 -4.00
N ARG A 27 -12.32 -2.36 -2.85
CA ARG A 27 -12.20 -1.66 -1.57
C ARG A 27 -11.59 -2.53 -0.48
N THR A 28 -11.46 -3.82 -0.76
CA THR A 28 -10.89 -4.82 0.13
C THR A 28 -9.71 -5.51 -0.55
N GLU A 29 -8.82 -6.09 0.25
CA GLU A 29 -7.67 -6.81 -0.29
C GLU A 29 -8.10 -8.08 -1.02
N VAL A 30 -9.16 -8.76 -0.58
CA VAL A 30 -9.65 -9.98 -1.24
C VAL A 30 -10.14 -9.68 -2.66
N GLU A 31 -10.81 -8.54 -2.89
CA GLU A 31 -11.21 -8.12 -4.23
C GLU A 31 -9.99 -7.90 -5.14
N LEU A 32 -8.94 -7.24 -4.63
CA LEU A 32 -7.70 -7.03 -5.38
C LEU A 32 -6.96 -8.34 -5.65
N ARG A 33 -6.88 -9.25 -4.66
CA ARG A 33 -6.24 -10.57 -4.81
C ARG A 33 -6.90 -11.41 -5.90
N LEU A 34 -8.23 -11.43 -5.95
CA LEU A 34 -8.96 -12.17 -6.98
C LEU A 34 -8.96 -11.42 -8.32
N GLY A 35 -9.00 -10.10 -8.31
CA GLY A 35 -8.83 -9.28 -9.52
C GLY A 35 -7.48 -9.51 -10.20
N GLU A 36 -6.40 -9.69 -9.43
CA GLU A 36 -5.04 -9.94 -9.94
C GLU A 36 -4.91 -11.26 -10.72
N VAL A 37 -5.61 -12.31 -10.31
CA VAL A 37 -5.58 -13.59 -11.05
C VAL A 37 -6.46 -13.57 -12.29
N LEU A 38 -7.36 -12.59 -12.43
CA LEU A 38 -8.32 -12.47 -13.53
C LEU A 38 -7.88 -11.48 -14.61
N PHE A 39 -7.24 -10.35 -14.22
CA PHE A 39 -6.97 -9.26 -15.15
C PHE A 39 -5.50 -8.86 -15.13
N ALA A 40 -4.92 -8.73 -16.31
CA ALA A 40 -3.54 -8.28 -16.49
C ALA A 40 -3.44 -6.74 -16.49
N ARG A 41 -2.27 -6.24 -16.16
CA ARG A 41 -1.93 -4.82 -16.13
C ARG A 41 -1.02 -4.44 -17.30
N LEU A 42 -0.78 -3.16 -17.50
CA LEU A 42 0.22 -2.74 -18.49
C LEU A 42 1.63 -3.19 -18.06
N TRP A 43 1.97 -3.03 -16.80
CA TRP A 43 3.17 -3.51 -16.13
C TRP A 43 2.89 -3.69 -14.65
N GLY A 44 3.72 -4.46 -13.97
CA GLY A 44 3.66 -4.65 -12.52
C GLY A 44 4.89 -4.09 -11.80
N LEU A 45 4.88 -4.18 -10.47
CA LEU A 45 6.03 -3.93 -9.61
C LEU A 45 6.42 -5.23 -8.89
N ASP A 46 7.72 -5.54 -8.88
CA ASP A 46 8.23 -6.70 -8.15
C ASP A 46 8.33 -6.41 -6.64
N PRO A 47 8.64 -7.41 -5.78
CA PRO A 47 8.79 -7.19 -4.34
C PRO A 47 9.88 -6.18 -3.94
N LYS A 48 10.73 -5.76 -4.87
CA LYS A 48 11.71 -4.69 -4.69
C LYS A 48 11.26 -3.37 -5.32
N LEU A 49 9.98 -3.27 -5.65
CA LEU A 49 9.36 -2.12 -6.32
C LEU A 49 10.01 -1.76 -7.66
N ARG A 50 10.59 -2.74 -8.37
CA ARG A 50 11.13 -2.56 -9.71
C ARG A 50 10.03 -2.86 -10.73
N PRO A 51 9.79 -1.97 -11.71
CA PRO A 51 8.77 -2.22 -12.70
C PRO A 51 9.20 -3.35 -13.65
N TYR A 52 8.26 -4.23 -13.98
CA TYR A 52 8.40 -5.29 -14.98
C TYR A 52 7.22 -5.25 -15.96
N PRO A 53 7.42 -5.57 -17.24
CA PRO A 53 6.36 -5.52 -18.24
C PRO A 53 5.36 -6.66 -18.06
N ASP A 54 4.05 -6.39 -18.36
CA ASP A 54 2.97 -7.37 -18.41
C ASP A 54 2.30 -7.34 -19.80
N LEU A 55 1.23 -6.57 -20.01
CA LEU A 55 0.66 -6.37 -21.35
C LEU A 55 1.54 -5.50 -22.25
N ALA A 56 2.26 -4.55 -21.66
CA ALA A 56 3.24 -3.76 -22.39
C ALA A 56 4.49 -4.58 -22.72
N ARG A 57 5.03 -4.39 -23.92
CA ARG A 57 6.26 -5.06 -24.38
C ARG A 57 7.48 -4.71 -23.52
N GLN A 58 7.50 -3.50 -23.00
CA GLN A 58 8.50 -2.97 -22.07
C GLN A 58 7.87 -1.89 -21.22
N VAL A 59 8.40 -1.65 -20.05
CA VAL A 59 7.99 -0.49 -19.26
C VAL A 59 8.56 0.76 -19.91
N PRO A 60 7.71 1.74 -20.32
CA PRO A 60 8.19 2.97 -20.94
C PRO A 60 9.10 3.76 -20.00
N GLY A 61 10.16 4.34 -20.55
CA GLY A 61 11.09 5.18 -19.81
C GLY A 61 11.87 6.12 -20.72
N PRO A 62 12.54 7.15 -20.17
CA PRO A 62 13.38 8.05 -20.97
C PRO A 62 14.51 7.30 -21.69
N ALA A 63 15.11 6.30 -21.05
CA ALA A 63 16.25 5.55 -21.56
C ALA A 63 15.92 4.69 -22.80
N ASN A 64 14.66 4.25 -22.95
CA ASN A 64 14.21 3.47 -24.11
C ASN A 64 13.35 4.28 -25.09
N GLY A 65 13.30 5.62 -24.92
CA GLY A 65 12.52 6.52 -25.76
C GLY A 65 11.01 6.43 -25.60
N GLY A 66 10.51 5.63 -24.63
CA GLY A 66 9.11 5.46 -24.33
C GLY A 66 8.50 6.63 -23.54
N VAL A 67 9.34 7.52 -23.00
CA VAL A 67 8.87 8.75 -22.34
C VAL A 67 9.60 9.95 -22.94
N ARG A 68 8.83 10.99 -23.29
CA ARG A 68 9.34 12.25 -23.79
C ARG A 68 8.70 13.41 -23.05
N VAL A 69 9.50 14.41 -22.74
CA VAL A 69 9.07 15.66 -22.12
C VAL A 69 9.20 16.77 -23.17
N SER A 70 8.22 17.66 -23.25
CA SER A 70 8.29 18.82 -24.14
C SER A 70 9.46 19.72 -23.75
N GLY A 71 10.00 20.48 -24.74
CA GLY A 71 11.17 21.35 -24.50
C GLY A 71 10.93 22.44 -23.43
N ASP A 72 9.68 22.80 -23.17
CA ASP A 72 9.27 23.74 -22.14
C ASP A 72 8.90 23.09 -20.80
N GLY A 73 8.99 21.75 -20.70
CA GLY A 73 8.65 20.96 -19.50
C GLY A 73 7.16 20.92 -19.16
N ARG A 74 6.28 21.46 -20.02
CA ARG A 74 4.84 21.62 -19.73
C ARG A 74 3.98 20.43 -20.12
N SER A 75 4.54 19.45 -20.80
CA SER A 75 3.85 18.22 -21.15
C SER A 75 4.80 17.05 -21.17
N MET A 76 4.24 15.88 -20.94
CA MET A 76 4.95 14.61 -21.03
C MET A 76 4.13 13.63 -21.85
N THR A 77 4.79 12.83 -22.68
CA THR A 77 4.14 11.71 -23.39
C THR A 77 4.76 10.39 -22.96
N VAL A 78 3.91 9.38 -22.81
CA VAL A 78 4.30 7.99 -22.53
C VAL A 78 3.80 7.12 -23.67
N ASP A 79 4.73 6.56 -24.44
CA ASP A 79 4.47 5.68 -25.59
C ASP A 79 4.46 4.22 -25.11
N ILE A 80 3.30 3.59 -25.14
CA ILE A 80 3.06 2.24 -24.64
C ILE A 80 2.86 1.32 -25.83
N LYS A 81 3.72 0.33 -25.97
CA LYS A 81 3.63 -0.72 -26.99
C LYS A 81 3.23 -2.03 -26.33
N LEU A 82 2.06 -2.54 -26.72
CA LEU A 82 1.57 -3.84 -26.24
C LEU A 82 2.37 -4.98 -26.89
N VAL A 83 2.43 -6.12 -26.22
CA VAL A 83 2.96 -7.36 -26.78
C VAL A 83 2.05 -7.79 -27.93
N PRO A 84 2.57 -8.05 -29.13
CA PRO A 84 1.75 -8.53 -30.25
C PRO A 84 1.15 -9.91 -29.99
N GLY A 85 -0.10 -10.12 -30.42
CA GLY A 85 -0.76 -11.41 -30.35
C GLY A 85 -1.39 -11.77 -29.01
N LEU A 86 -1.42 -10.84 -28.05
CA LEU A 86 -2.18 -11.02 -26.81
C LEU A 86 -3.66 -11.22 -27.08
N ARG A 87 -4.28 -12.12 -26.30
CA ARG A 87 -5.70 -12.45 -26.45
C ARG A 87 -6.40 -12.48 -25.10
N TRP A 88 -7.63 -12.09 -25.11
CA TRP A 88 -8.60 -12.38 -24.07
C TRP A 88 -8.90 -13.89 -24.02
N SER A 89 -9.48 -14.34 -22.92
CA SER A 89 -9.82 -15.77 -22.72
C SER A 89 -10.81 -16.32 -23.74
N ASP A 90 -11.63 -15.48 -24.36
CA ASP A 90 -12.54 -15.80 -25.46
C ASP A 90 -11.88 -15.82 -26.85
N GLY A 91 -10.58 -15.53 -26.92
CA GLY A 91 -9.78 -15.52 -28.15
C GLY A 91 -9.77 -14.18 -28.89
N GLN A 92 -10.52 -13.16 -28.46
CA GLN A 92 -10.44 -11.82 -29.04
C GLN A 92 -9.08 -11.19 -28.75
N PRO A 93 -8.54 -10.35 -29.65
CA PRO A 93 -7.26 -9.68 -29.41
C PRO A 93 -7.38 -8.64 -28.31
N ILE A 94 -6.33 -8.55 -27.46
CA ILE A 94 -6.14 -7.41 -26.55
C ILE A 94 -5.48 -6.29 -27.33
N THR A 95 -6.09 -5.10 -27.35
CA THR A 95 -5.66 -3.98 -28.17
C THR A 95 -5.54 -2.68 -27.38
N SER A 96 -5.02 -1.64 -28.03
CA SER A 96 -5.00 -0.28 -27.49
C SER A 96 -6.40 0.28 -27.24
N ASP A 97 -7.46 -0.24 -27.90
CA ASP A 97 -8.83 0.16 -27.61
C ASP A 97 -9.27 -0.27 -26.21
N ASP A 98 -8.82 -1.45 -25.72
CA ASP A 98 -9.08 -1.90 -24.35
C ASP A 98 -8.40 -0.99 -23.32
N VAL A 99 -7.18 -0.54 -23.59
CA VAL A 99 -6.44 0.39 -22.73
C VAL A 99 -7.15 1.74 -22.65
N ILE A 100 -7.55 2.30 -23.79
CA ILE A 100 -8.27 3.58 -23.85
C ILE A 100 -9.65 3.47 -23.18
N PHE A 101 -10.35 2.37 -23.41
CA PHE A 101 -11.64 2.08 -22.78
C PHE A 101 -11.49 2.05 -21.25
N THR A 102 -10.49 1.32 -20.75
CA THR A 102 -10.24 1.21 -19.32
C THR A 102 -9.91 2.57 -18.69
N TRP A 103 -9.06 3.37 -19.33
CA TRP A 103 -8.77 4.72 -18.84
C TRP A 103 -10.02 5.59 -18.75
N ARG A 104 -10.89 5.55 -19.78
CA ARG A 104 -12.15 6.30 -19.76
C ARG A 104 -13.05 5.86 -18.60
N ALA A 105 -13.09 4.56 -18.32
CA ALA A 105 -13.81 4.05 -17.17
C ALA A 105 -13.21 4.52 -15.84
N ILE A 106 -11.88 4.52 -15.70
CA ILE A 106 -11.20 4.97 -14.47
C ILE A 106 -11.49 6.44 -14.18
N ILE A 107 -11.47 7.31 -15.19
CA ILE A 107 -11.66 8.76 -14.99
C ILE A 107 -13.12 9.18 -14.94
N ASP A 108 -14.06 8.28 -15.27
CA ASP A 108 -15.50 8.56 -15.16
C ASP A 108 -15.94 8.44 -13.69
N PRO A 109 -16.44 9.51 -13.06
CA PRO A 109 -16.92 9.45 -11.67
C PRO A 109 -18.03 8.41 -11.46
N ALA A 110 -18.80 8.07 -12.49
CA ALA A 110 -19.87 7.08 -12.41
C ALA A 110 -19.34 5.65 -12.17
N THR A 111 -18.09 5.35 -12.50
CA THR A 111 -17.44 4.06 -12.22
C THR A 111 -17.16 3.88 -10.73
N HIS A 112 -17.00 4.98 -9.99
CA HIS A 112 -16.48 4.96 -8.60
C HIS A 112 -15.14 4.22 -8.45
N ALA A 113 -14.27 4.35 -9.45
CA ALA A 113 -12.97 3.71 -9.44
C ALA A 113 -12.11 4.15 -8.24
N THR A 114 -11.51 3.19 -7.55
CA THR A 114 -10.63 3.45 -6.40
C THR A 114 -9.20 3.83 -6.81
N VAL A 115 -8.83 3.52 -8.07
CA VAL A 115 -7.50 3.77 -8.66
C VAL A 115 -7.44 5.08 -9.46
N MET A 116 -8.37 6.00 -9.27
CA MET A 116 -8.45 7.24 -10.07
C MET A 116 -7.28 8.21 -9.84
N ALA A 117 -6.70 8.21 -8.65
CA ALA A 117 -5.63 9.14 -8.28
C ALA A 117 -4.44 9.09 -9.24
N GLY A 118 -4.12 10.23 -9.84
CA GLY A 118 -3.04 10.40 -10.82
C GLY A 118 -3.47 10.21 -12.29
N PHE A 119 -4.56 9.46 -12.57
CA PHE A 119 -5.10 9.38 -13.93
C PHE A 119 -5.77 10.68 -14.39
N ASP A 120 -6.13 11.56 -13.49
CA ASP A 120 -6.59 12.93 -13.74
C ASP A 120 -5.50 13.83 -14.38
N HIS A 121 -4.21 13.48 -14.23
CA HIS A 121 -3.11 14.11 -14.95
C HIS A 121 -2.95 13.62 -16.39
N VAL A 122 -3.63 12.54 -16.78
CA VAL A 122 -3.62 12.04 -18.15
C VAL A 122 -4.64 12.81 -18.98
N ARG A 123 -4.18 13.80 -19.72
CA ARG A 123 -5.02 14.67 -20.56
C ARG A 123 -5.68 13.93 -21.72
N ALA A 124 -4.93 12.99 -22.33
CA ALA A 124 -5.40 12.22 -23.48
C ALA A 124 -4.71 10.86 -23.54
N MET A 125 -5.44 9.86 -24.03
CA MET A 125 -4.89 8.60 -24.54
C MET A 125 -5.27 8.45 -26.00
N GLU A 126 -4.28 8.36 -26.88
CA GLU A 126 -4.47 8.30 -28.32
C GLU A 126 -3.97 6.97 -28.87
N LYS A 127 -4.83 6.32 -29.66
CA LYS A 127 -4.48 5.13 -30.42
C LYS A 127 -3.55 5.50 -31.58
N ARG A 128 -2.37 4.84 -31.67
CA ARG A 128 -1.48 4.93 -32.82
C ARG A 128 -1.64 3.71 -33.74
N SER A 129 -1.85 2.54 -33.15
CA SER A 129 -2.19 1.28 -33.82
C SER A 129 -2.94 0.37 -32.87
N ASP A 130 -3.29 -0.83 -33.27
CA ASP A 130 -3.93 -1.81 -32.39
C ASP A 130 -3.03 -2.24 -31.21
N THR A 131 -1.73 -2.02 -31.32
CA THR A 131 -0.75 -2.37 -30.27
C THR A 131 0.04 -1.17 -29.73
N GLU A 132 -0.35 0.07 -30.07
CA GLU A 132 0.37 1.25 -29.62
C GLU A 132 -0.61 2.35 -29.18
N VAL A 133 -0.45 2.81 -27.94
CA VAL A 133 -1.21 3.90 -27.34
C VAL A 133 -0.26 4.91 -26.72
N VAL A 134 -0.56 6.20 -26.89
CA VAL A 134 0.22 7.30 -26.31
C VAL A 134 -0.59 7.99 -25.24
N TRP A 135 -0.05 8.05 -24.04
CA TRP A 135 -0.59 8.89 -22.97
C TRP A 135 0.04 10.27 -23.04
N THR A 136 -0.78 11.30 -22.96
CA THR A 136 -0.32 12.69 -22.89
C THR A 136 -0.70 13.26 -21.51
N PHE A 137 0.30 13.73 -20.78
CA PHE A 137 0.14 14.39 -19.48
C PHE A 137 0.19 15.91 -19.66
N ASP A 138 -0.55 16.63 -18.82
CA ASP A 138 -0.61 18.10 -18.79
C ASP A 138 0.62 18.76 -18.12
N ALA A 139 1.46 17.94 -17.49
CA ALA A 139 2.71 18.33 -16.85
C ALA A 139 3.69 17.15 -16.82
N LEU A 140 4.89 17.38 -16.31
CA LEU A 140 5.80 16.32 -15.94
C LEU A 140 5.21 15.51 -14.78
N TYR A 141 5.00 14.21 -14.97
CA TYR A 141 4.41 13.31 -13.98
C TYR A 141 5.27 12.04 -13.79
N PRO A 142 6.29 12.09 -12.91
CA PRO A 142 7.22 10.97 -12.73
C PRO A 142 6.58 9.71 -12.15
N ALA A 143 5.44 9.84 -11.46
CA ALA A 143 4.69 8.70 -10.89
C ALA A 143 3.87 7.90 -11.92
N TYR A 144 3.98 8.19 -13.24
CA TYR A 144 3.28 7.43 -14.30
C TYR A 144 3.50 5.91 -14.21
N ILE A 145 4.64 5.47 -13.66
CA ILE A 145 4.94 4.05 -13.41
C ILE A 145 3.86 3.42 -12.51
N SER A 146 3.43 4.12 -11.47
CA SER A 146 2.39 3.62 -10.56
C SER A 146 1.03 3.50 -11.25
N LEU A 147 0.72 4.38 -12.22
CA LEU A 147 -0.54 4.33 -12.95
C LEU A 147 -0.68 3.06 -13.79
N GLY A 148 0.34 2.72 -14.57
CA GLY A 148 0.29 1.49 -15.38
C GLY A 148 0.36 0.22 -14.54
N ALA A 149 0.98 0.29 -13.35
CA ALA A 149 1.00 -0.80 -12.39
C ALA A 149 -0.34 -0.96 -11.64
N ALA A 150 -1.18 0.08 -11.59
CA ALA A 150 -2.52 0.04 -11.00
C ALA A 150 -3.63 -0.24 -12.03
N MET A 151 -3.34 -0.15 -13.32
CA MET A 151 -4.33 -0.25 -14.39
C MET A 151 -4.58 -1.70 -14.81
N PHE A 152 -5.58 -2.34 -14.22
CA PHE A 152 -6.13 -3.59 -14.74
C PHE A 152 -6.91 -3.32 -16.02
N VAL A 153 -6.46 -3.88 -17.14
CA VAL A 153 -7.09 -3.63 -18.43
C VAL A 153 -8.38 -4.44 -18.58
N MET A 154 -9.47 -3.77 -18.98
CA MET A 154 -10.82 -4.33 -19.11
C MET A 154 -11.16 -4.62 -20.57
N PRO A 155 -11.98 -5.68 -20.86
CA PRO A 155 -12.36 -6.06 -22.20
C PRO A 155 -13.41 -5.09 -22.78
N ALA A 156 -12.98 -4.17 -23.65
CA ALA A 156 -13.86 -3.18 -24.29
C ALA A 156 -15.01 -3.83 -25.04
N HIS A 157 -14.73 -4.90 -25.82
CA HIS A 157 -15.75 -5.60 -26.61
C HIS A 157 -16.87 -6.20 -25.77
N ARG A 158 -16.61 -6.52 -24.49
CA ARG A 158 -17.58 -7.10 -23.57
C ARG A 158 -18.34 -6.04 -22.76
N LEU A 159 -17.70 -4.91 -22.45
CA LEU A 159 -18.20 -3.93 -21.50
C LEU A 159 -18.66 -2.61 -22.15
N GLN A 160 -18.31 -2.32 -23.40
CA GLN A 160 -18.60 -1.02 -24.05
C GLN A 160 -20.11 -0.69 -24.14
N ALA A 161 -21.00 -1.68 -24.08
CA ALA A 161 -22.43 -1.49 -24.07
C ALA A 161 -23.02 -1.30 -22.66
N VAL A 162 -22.22 -1.48 -21.61
CA VAL A 162 -22.63 -1.34 -20.22
C VAL A 162 -22.25 0.06 -19.73
N ALA A 163 -23.23 0.83 -19.29
CA ALA A 163 -22.96 2.15 -18.72
C ALA A 163 -22.10 2.02 -17.45
N HIS A 164 -21.12 2.89 -17.26
CA HIS A 164 -20.19 2.82 -16.12
C HIS A 164 -20.92 2.85 -14.76
N ALA A 165 -22.02 3.58 -14.65
CA ALA A 165 -22.85 3.61 -13.43
C ALA A 165 -23.48 2.24 -13.08
N ASP A 166 -23.57 1.33 -14.03
CA ASP A 166 -24.17 0.01 -13.85
C ASP A 166 -23.11 -1.07 -13.53
N TRP A 167 -21.82 -0.76 -13.65
CA TRP A 167 -20.73 -1.74 -13.47
C TRP A 167 -20.79 -2.45 -12.11
N ALA A 168 -21.15 -1.75 -11.04
CA ALA A 168 -21.27 -2.36 -9.72
C ALA A 168 -22.37 -3.45 -9.63
N ARG A 169 -23.31 -3.48 -10.59
CA ARG A 169 -24.45 -4.40 -10.62
C ARG A 169 -24.42 -5.35 -11.83
N ASP A 170 -23.52 -5.11 -12.80
CA ASP A 170 -23.42 -5.94 -13.98
C ASP A 170 -22.92 -7.34 -13.61
N GLY A 171 -23.58 -8.35 -14.19
CA GLY A 171 -23.26 -9.75 -13.94
C GLY A 171 -21.84 -10.14 -14.34
N PHE A 172 -21.20 -9.39 -15.24
CA PHE A 172 -19.80 -9.58 -15.60
C PHE A 172 -18.89 -9.51 -14.37
N PHE A 173 -19.03 -8.48 -13.53
CA PHE A 173 -18.18 -8.31 -12.36
C PHE A 173 -18.55 -9.22 -11.17
N GLN A 174 -19.67 -9.94 -11.26
CA GLN A 174 -20.01 -11.01 -10.33
C GLN A 174 -19.36 -12.34 -10.77
N ARG A 175 -19.26 -12.56 -12.08
CA ARG A 175 -18.64 -13.73 -12.69
C ARG A 175 -18.03 -13.36 -14.05
N PRO A 176 -16.79 -12.81 -14.06
CA PRO A 176 -16.11 -12.44 -15.30
C PRO A 176 -15.97 -13.64 -16.25
N ASP A 177 -16.58 -13.54 -17.43
CA ASP A 177 -16.56 -14.55 -18.49
C ASP A 177 -15.43 -14.31 -19.51
N VAL A 178 -14.88 -13.10 -19.55
CA VAL A 178 -13.75 -12.69 -20.41
C VAL A 178 -12.66 -12.07 -19.54
N VAL A 179 -11.48 -12.67 -19.51
CA VAL A 179 -10.37 -12.25 -18.66
C VAL A 179 -9.04 -12.30 -19.43
N SER A 180 -8.02 -11.59 -18.92
CA SER A 180 -6.66 -11.57 -19.47
C SER A 180 -5.62 -12.19 -18.55
N GLY A 181 -5.99 -12.46 -17.31
CA GLY A 181 -5.09 -13.02 -16.29
C GLY A 181 -4.87 -14.52 -16.41
N PRO A 182 -4.08 -15.10 -15.48
CA PRO A 182 -3.69 -16.51 -15.51
C PRO A 182 -4.83 -17.50 -15.26
N PHE A 183 -5.96 -17.06 -14.70
CA PHE A 183 -7.06 -17.95 -14.35
C PHE A 183 -8.40 -17.43 -14.85
N LEU A 184 -9.35 -18.36 -15.06
CA LEU A 184 -10.74 -18.16 -15.48
C LEU A 184 -11.67 -18.51 -14.33
N VAL A 185 -12.75 -17.74 -14.14
CA VAL A 185 -13.82 -18.13 -13.20
C VAL A 185 -14.62 -19.29 -13.78
N THR A 186 -14.72 -20.38 -13.03
CA THR A 186 -15.53 -21.56 -13.39
C THR A 186 -16.80 -21.66 -12.56
N GLU A 187 -16.75 -21.27 -11.30
CA GLU A 187 -17.88 -21.33 -10.36
C GLU A 187 -17.84 -20.16 -9.38
N VAL A 188 -19.02 -19.63 -9.01
CA VAL A 188 -19.20 -18.61 -7.99
C VAL A 188 -20.38 -19.00 -7.12
N VAL A 189 -20.15 -19.25 -5.83
CA VAL A 189 -21.16 -19.66 -4.84
C VAL A 189 -21.07 -18.73 -3.64
N PRO A 190 -21.72 -17.57 -3.68
CA PRO A 190 -21.70 -16.64 -2.54
C PRO A 190 -22.51 -17.19 -1.35
N PRO A 191 -22.06 -16.99 -0.11
CA PRO A 191 -20.79 -16.39 0.30
C PRO A 191 -19.68 -17.43 0.57
N ASP A 192 -19.73 -18.61 -0.07
CA ASP A 192 -18.91 -19.77 0.28
C ASP A 192 -17.59 -19.80 -0.48
N HIS A 193 -17.61 -19.79 -1.84
CA HIS A 193 -16.39 -19.93 -2.62
C HIS A 193 -16.47 -19.36 -4.04
N VAL A 194 -15.27 -19.20 -4.64
CA VAL A 194 -15.06 -18.94 -6.07
C VAL A 194 -14.03 -19.95 -6.59
N MET A 195 -14.34 -20.63 -7.68
CA MET A 195 -13.43 -21.58 -8.33
C MET A 195 -12.87 -21.03 -9.62
N PHE A 196 -11.60 -21.31 -9.85
CA PHE A 196 -10.88 -20.85 -11.03
C PHE A 196 -10.16 -22.03 -11.70
N ALA A 197 -10.09 -22.00 -13.03
CA ALA A 197 -9.25 -22.90 -13.84
C ALA A 197 -8.14 -22.12 -14.55
N ALA A 198 -7.05 -22.77 -14.87
CA ALA A 198 -5.97 -22.17 -15.64
C ALA A 198 -6.48 -21.63 -17.00
N ASN A 199 -6.10 -20.39 -17.33
CA ASN A 199 -6.46 -19.76 -18.59
C ASN A 199 -5.59 -20.30 -19.75
N PRO A 200 -6.13 -21.01 -20.73
CA PRO A 200 -5.35 -21.55 -21.83
C PRO A 200 -4.78 -20.49 -22.78
N GLN A 201 -5.33 -19.27 -22.76
CA GLN A 201 -4.85 -18.14 -23.59
C GLN A 201 -3.74 -17.33 -22.92
N TYR A 202 -3.47 -17.58 -21.64
CA TYR A 202 -2.60 -16.71 -20.83
C TYR A 202 -1.17 -16.88 -21.27
N SER A 203 -0.51 -17.52 -21.85
CA SER A 203 0.95 -17.54 -22.10
C SER A 203 1.36 -16.94 -23.44
N ASP A 204 0.43 -16.71 -24.32
CA ASP A 204 0.75 -16.44 -25.73
C ASP A 204 1.18 -14.98 -25.90
N GLY A 205 2.42 -14.73 -26.24
CA GLY A 205 3.01 -13.43 -26.49
C GLY A 205 3.79 -12.82 -25.32
N ARG A 206 3.66 -13.31 -24.10
CA ARG A 206 4.39 -12.79 -22.92
C ARG A 206 5.79 -13.40 -22.77
N ALA A 207 6.00 -14.57 -23.32
CA ALA A 207 7.30 -15.27 -23.32
C ALA A 207 8.44 -14.48 -23.96
N SER A 208 8.13 -13.47 -24.81
CA SER A 208 9.13 -12.67 -25.52
C SER A 208 9.57 -11.42 -24.75
N VAL A 209 9.01 -11.13 -23.60
CA VAL A 209 9.13 -9.81 -22.94
C VAL A 209 10.31 -9.70 -21.98
N GLY A 210 11.14 -10.69 -21.88
CA GLY A 210 12.38 -10.61 -21.10
C GLY A 210 12.29 -11.16 -19.69
N ALA A 211 13.45 -11.34 -19.10
CA ALA A 211 13.59 -11.97 -17.80
C ALA A 211 12.99 -11.11 -16.66
N TYR A 212 12.17 -11.73 -15.85
CA TYR A 212 11.78 -11.22 -14.54
C TYR A 212 13.03 -10.96 -13.68
N PRO A 213 13.06 -9.91 -12.84
CA PRO A 213 14.21 -9.60 -11.99
C PRO A 213 14.43 -10.63 -10.87
N GLY A 214 14.70 -11.84 -11.18
CA GLY A 214 14.87 -12.98 -10.28
C GLY A 214 15.22 -14.26 -11.04
N GLY A 215 15.31 -14.18 -12.38
CA GLY A 215 15.81 -15.27 -13.22
C GLY A 215 14.77 -16.10 -13.98
N GLY A 216 13.49 -15.68 -13.96
CA GLY A 216 12.42 -16.25 -14.77
C GLY A 216 11.41 -15.16 -15.14
N SER A 217 10.72 -15.28 -16.27
CA SER A 217 9.55 -14.47 -16.55
C SER A 217 8.34 -15.12 -15.89
N PRO A 218 7.60 -14.46 -14.99
CA PRO A 218 6.37 -15.03 -14.44
C PRO A 218 5.32 -15.30 -15.53
N PHE A 219 5.50 -14.75 -16.72
CA PHE A 219 4.57 -14.82 -17.84
C PHE A 219 5.10 -15.63 -19.04
N SER A 220 6.15 -16.43 -18.84
CA SER A 220 6.75 -17.22 -19.92
C SER A 220 6.10 -18.60 -20.14
N HIS A 221 5.09 -18.94 -19.33
CA HIS A 221 4.43 -20.25 -19.36
C HIS A 221 2.97 -20.15 -18.91
N ARG A 222 2.17 -21.14 -19.26
CA ARG A 222 0.84 -21.33 -18.66
C ARG A 222 0.96 -21.49 -17.15
N PRO A 223 -0.07 -21.14 -16.37
CA PRO A 223 -0.07 -21.41 -14.93
C PRO A 223 0.31 -22.88 -14.66
N TYR A 224 1.17 -23.11 -13.67
CA TYR A 224 1.49 -24.47 -13.28
C TYR A 224 0.32 -25.19 -12.63
N LEU A 225 -0.50 -24.48 -11.83
CA LEU A 225 -1.70 -25.02 -11.22
C LEU A 225 -2.81 -25.18 -12.26
N ASP A 226 -3.56 -26.28 -12.17
CA ASP A 226 -4.77 -26.47 -12.97
C ASP A 226 -5.91 -25.60 -12.47
N ARG A 227 -5.98 -25.39 -11.12
CA ARG A 227 -7.08 -24.69 -10.46
C ARG A 227 -6.60 -23.88 -9.27
N LEU A 228 -7.35 -22.80 -9.00
CA LEU A 228 -7.38 -22.13 -7.70
C LEU A 228 -8.81 -22.25 -7.15
N VAL A 229 -8.92 -22.37 -5.84
CA VAL A 229 -10.20 -22.27 -5.12
C VAL A 229 -10.02 -21.20 -4.06
N PHE A 230 -10.83 -20.17 -4.12
CA PHE A 230 -11.01 -19.24 -3.02
C PHE A 230 -12.18 -19.73 -2.17
N MET A 231 -11.99 -19.84 -0.87
CA MET A 231 -13.04 -20.17 0.09
C MET A 231 -13.15 -19.09 1.17
N ALA A 232 -14.38 -18.82 1.62
CA ALA A 232 -14.64 -17.86 2.69
C ALA A 232 -15.17 -18.57 3.94
N PRO A 233 -14.29 -19.01 4.86
CA PRO A 233 -14.69 -19.61 6.13
C PRO A 233 -15.53 -18.64 6.96
N ALA A 234 -16.42 -19.18 7.84
CA ALA A 234 -17.29 -18.38 8.67
C ALA A 234 -16.53 -17.71 9.82
N GLY A 235 -15.61 -16.80 9.49
CA GLY A 235 -14.80 -16.03 10.41
C GLY A 235 -13.40 -16.61 10.68
N LYS A 236 -12.58 -15.85 11.37
CA LYS A 236 -11.15 -16.13 11.63
C LYS A 236 -10.89 -17.51 12.24
N ALA A 237 -11.67 -17.91 13.25
CA ALA A 237 -11.47 -19.21 13.89
C ALA A 237 -11.67 -20.38 12.90
N ALA A 238 -12.66 -20.28 12.01
CA ALA A 238 -12.88 -21.26 10.95
C ALA A 238 -11.76 -21.24 9.90
N GLU A 239 -11.22 -20.06 9.58
CA GLU A 239 -10.06 -19.94 8.68
C GLU A 239 -8.83 -20.65 9.26
N ILE A 240 -8.49 -20.42 10.53
CA ILE A 240 -7.39 -21.14 11.20
C ILE A 240 -7.64 -22.65 11.22
N GLN A 241 -8.90 -23.09 11.39
CA GLN A 241 -9.25 -24.52 11.38
C GLN A 241 -9.03 -25.17 10.00
N VAL A 242 -9.42 -24.53 8.89
CA VAL A 242 -9.21 -25.09 7.54
C VAL A 242 -7.71 -25.13 7.15
N LEU A 243 -6.92 -24.20 7.67
CA LEU A 243 -5.46 -24.22 7.55
C LEU A 243 -4.86 -25.37 8.36
N ALA A 244 -5.27 -25.56 9.61
CA ALA A 244 -4.81 -26.65 10.49
C ALA A 244 -5.21 -28.04 9.94
N ALA A 245 -6.37 -28.13 9.30
CA ALA A 245 -6.83 -29.35 8.63
C ALA A 245 -6.16 -29.56 7.25
N GLN A 246 -5.27 -28.68 6.82
CA GLN A 246 -4.60 -28.72 5.50
C GLN A 246 -5.59 -28.71 4.31
N VAL A 247 -6.77 -28.13 4.50
CA VAL A 247 -7.77 -27.90 3.45
C VAL A 247 -7.38 -26.69 2.61
N ALA A 248 -6.87 -25.62 3.27
CA ALA A 248 -6.37 -24.44 2.59
C ALA A 248 -4.84 -24.41 2.54
N ASP A 249 -4.30 -23.87 1.45
CA ASP A 249 -2.86 -23.69 1.22
C ASP A 249 -2.35 -22.31 1.62
N VAL A 250 -3.20 -21.30 1.58
CA VAL A 250 -2.88 -19.94 1.99
C VAL A 250 -4.04 -19.40 2.81
N GLY A 251 -3.73 -18.83 3.98
CA GLY A 251 -4.64 -18.06 4.80
C GLY A 251 -4.24 -16.60 4.83
N TRP A 252 -5.24 -15.74 4.69
CA TRP A 252 -5.10 -14.29 4.76
C TRP A 252 -5.88 -13.72 5.95
N HIS A 253 -5.89 -12.42 6.11
CA HIS A 253 -6.62 -11.70 7.16
C HIS A 253 -6.20 -12.09 8.60
N LEU A 254 -4.99 -12.64 8.70
CA LEU A 254 -4.37 -13.02 9.96
C LEU A 254 -3.61 -11.83 10.57
N ILE A 255 -3.54 -11.82 11.89
CA ILE A 255 -2.87 -10.74 12.63
C ILE A 255 -1.74 -11.31 13.52
N PRO A 256 -0.84 -10.47 14.05
CA PRO A 256 0.25 -10.93 14.90
C PRO A 256 -0.19 -11.76 16.12
N ASP A 257 -1.36 -11.49 16.68
CA ASP A 257 -1.89 -12.23 17.83
C ASP A 257 -2.27 -13.68 17.49
N ASP A 258 -2.46 -14.01 16.21
CA ASP A 258 -2.76 -15.37 15.75
C ASP A 258 -1.49 -16.23 15.64
N LEU A 259 -0.29 -15.63 15.64
CA LEU A 259 0.98 -16.34 15.42
C LEU A 259 1.25 -17.53 16.37
N PRO A 260 0.87 -17.52 17.64
CA PRO A 260 1.01 -18.71 18.50
C PRO A 260 0.26 -19.92 17.96
N ASP A 261 -0.97 -19.74 17.48
CA ASP A 261 -1.80 -20.81 16.93
C ASP A 261 -1.28 -21.27 15.56
N LEU A 262 -0.88 -20.33 14.70
CA LEU A 262 -0.34 -20.60 13.36
C LEU A 262 0.96 -21.43 13.41
N ARG A 263 1.88 -21.10 14.31
CA ARG A 263 3.14 -21.85 14.48
C ARG A 263 2.96 -23.32 14.88
N GLY A 264 1.78 -23.66 15.39
CA GLY A 264 1.40 -25.03 15.74
C GLY A 264 0.89 -25.85 14.56
N ILE A 265 0.62 -25.24 13.41
CA ILE A 265 0.04 -25.92 12.25
C ILE A 265 1.09 -26.79 11.56
N SER A 266 0.84 -28.09 11.49
CA SER A 266 1.71 -29.03 10.77
C SER A 266 1.54 -28.87 9.26
N GLY A 267 2.63 -28.85 8.51
CA GLY A 267 2.60 -28.76 7.04
C GLY A 267 2.34 -27.35 6.49
N ALA A 268 2.30 -26.34 7.35
CA ALA A 268 2.26 -24.93 6.97
C ALA A 268 3.22 -24.11 7.83
N ALA A 269 3.44 -22.88 7.47
CA ALA A 269 4.27 -21.95 8.24
C ALA A 269 3.79 -20.52 8.06
N PRO A 270 3.84 -19.70 9.12
CA PRO A 270 3.52 -18.29 9.00
C PRO A 270 4.60 -17.56 8.18
N VAL A 271 4.13 -16.80 7.19
CA VAL A 271 4.93 -15.87 6.39
C VAL A 271 4.61 -14.48 6.86
N VAL A 272 5.55 -13.87 7.58
CA VAL A 272 5.41 -12.53 8.14
C VAL A 272 6.34 -11.59 7.37
N THR A 273 5.77 -10.52 6.84
CA THR A 273 6.51 -9.48 6.13
C THR A 273 6.06 -8.11 6.60
N THR A 274 6.90 -7.09 6.38
CA THR A 274 6.47 -5.71 6.40
C THR A 274 6.36 -5.22 4.96
N GLY A 275 5.31 -4.45 4.68
CA GLY A 275 5.01 -3.94 3.35
C GLY A 275 5.31 -2.45 3.21
N LEU A 276 4.32 -1.74 2.72
CA LEU A 276 4.32 -0.28 2.59
C LEU A 276 3.54 0.41 3.72
N ARG A 277 3.22 -0.30 4.79
CA ARG A 277 2.37 0.20 5.86
C ARG A 277 3.15 0.46 7.13
N ASP A 278 3.03 1.71 7.61
CA ASP A 278 3.67 2.17 8.85
C ASP A 278 2.66 2.71 9.85
N GLU A 279 2.98 2.55 11.12
CA GLU A 279 2.31 3.20 12.24
C GLU A 279 3.09 4.44 12.66
N TYR A 280 2.40 5.57 12.84
CA TYR A 280 3.03 6.82 13.25
C TYR A 280 2.10 7.80 13.96
N LEU A 281 2.69 8.73 14.67
CA LEU A 281 2.03 9.85 15.30
C LEU A 281 2.07 11.08 14.39
N ASN A 282 0.96 11.83 14.38
CA ASN A 282 0.88 13.10 13.66
C ASN A 282 0.64 14.23 14.67
N PRO A 283 1.68 14.97 15.07
CA PRO A 283 1.52 16.18 15.85
C PRO A 283 0.80 17.25 15.04
N ASN A 284 -0.16 17.95 15.64
CA ASN A 284 -0.77 19.12 15.02
C ASN A 284 0.17 20.32 15.17
N HIS A 285 0.59 20.89 14.04
CA HIS A 285 1.42 22.09 13.98
C HIS A 285 0.60 23.40 13.90
N GLY A 286 -0.65 23.35 14.34
CA GLY A 286 -1.56 24.47 14.45
C GLY A 286 -2.29 24.47 15.78
N VAL A 287 -3.11 25.49 15.99
CA VAL A 287 -4.01 25.55 17.15
C VAL A 287 -5.08 24.45 17.01
N ASN A 288 -5.32 23.70 18.07
CA ASN A 288 -6.41 22.73 18.12
C ASN A 288 -7.74 23.48 18.04
N SER A 289 -8.48 23.28 16.95
CA SER A 289 -9.70 24.07 16.68
C SER A 289 -10.86 23.74 17.63
N ALA A 290 -10.87 22.55 18.25
CA ALA A 290 -11.90 22.18 19.21
C ALA A 290 -11.72 22.86 20.58
N THR A 291 -10.48 23.11 20.99
CA THR A 291 -10.16 23.67 22.31
C THR A 291 -9.72 25.14 22.26
N GLY A 292 -9.37 25.64 21.08
CA GLY A 292 -8.76 26.94 20.89
C GLY A 292 -7.34 27.07 21.49
N ARG A 293 -6.72 25.92 21.88
CA ARG A 293 -5.39 25.88 22.49
C ARG A 293 -4.35 25.38 21.50
N ALA A 294 -3.16 25.96 21.58
CA ALA A 294 -2.00 25.42 20.89
C ALA A 294 -1.46 24.20 21.61
N PRO A 295 -1.06 23.11 20.94
CA PRO A 295 -0.34 22.01 21.56
C PRO A 295 0.99 22.47 22.17
N PRO A 296 1.55 21.80 23.20
CA PRO A 296 2.78 22.24 23.90
C PRO A 296 3.98 22.48 22.97
N TRP A 297 4.11 21.72 21.90
CA TRP A 297 5.21 21.78 20.94
C TRP A 297 5.09 22.92 19.92
N LEU A 298 3.94 23.58 19.81
CA LEU A 298 3.78 24.64 18.83
C LEU A 298 4.69 25.84 19.14
N ASP A 299 4.85 26.13 20.43
CA ASP A 299 5.72 27.21 20.91
C ASP A 299 7.11 26.72 21.32
N ASP A 300 7.29 25.40 21.46
CA ASP A 300 8.53 24.79 21.92
C ASP A 300 8.82 23.43 21.25
N PRO A 301 9.56 23.45 20.13
CA PRO A 301 9.91 22.23 19.39
C PRO A 301 10.65 21.17 20.22
N ALA A 302 11.34 21.55 21.30
CA ALA A 302 12.02 20.62 22.20
C ALA A 302 11.05 19.59 22.81
N VAL A 303 9.76 19.89 22.87
CA VAL A 303 8.73 18.96 23.36
C VAL A 303 8.62 17.75 22.44
N LEU A 304 8.49 17.96 21.11
CA LEU A 304 8.39 16.82 20.16
C LEU A 304 9.67 15.98 20.16
N GLU A 305 10.83 16.62 20.21
CA GLU A 305 12.10 15.90 20.32
C GLU A 305 12.17 15.07 21.61
N ALA A 306 11.70 15.61 22.74
CA ALA A 306 11.70 14.88 24.00
C ALA A 306 10.70 13.71 23.97
N LEU A 307 9.51 13.89 23.38
CA LEU A 307 8.53 12.84 23.22
C LEU A 307 9.07 11.71 22.31
N ASP A 308 9.74 12.05 21.21
CA ASP A 308 10.38 11.08 20.32
C ASP A 308 11.54 10.32 21.00
N ARG A 309 12.42 11.03 21.73
CA ARG A 309 13.52 10.42 22.48
C ARG A 309 13.05 9.41 23.51
N ALA A 310 11.89 9.62 24.11
CA ALA A 310 11.32 8.72 25.12
C ALA A 310 10.66 7.47 24.54
N LEU A 311 10.50 7.37 23.22
CA LEU A 311 9.90 6.21 22.59
C LEU A 311 10.88 5.02 22.56
N ASP A 312 10.47 3.91 23.15
CA ASP A 312 11.06 2.59 22.96
C ASP A 312 10.29 1.87 21.84
N ARG A 313 10.75 2.05 20.61
CA ARG A 313 10.13 1.47 19.42
C ARG A 313 10.24 -0.05 19.40
N ALA A 314 11.31 -0.60 19.94
CA ALA A 314 11.47 -2.05 20.05
C ALA A 314 10.45 -2.64 21.04
N ALA A 315 10.18 -1.94 22.15
CA ALA A 315 9.11 -2.33 23.06
C ALA A 315 7.72 -2.22 22.44
N LEU A 316 7.44 -1.18 21.65
CA LEU A 316 6.18 -1.08 20.92
C LEU A 316 5.98 -2.26 19.96
N VAL A 317 6.98 -2.60 19.16
CA VAL A 317 6.92 -3.77 18.28
C VAL A 317 6.64 -5.04 19.06
N ARG A 318 7.35 -5.27 20.16
CA ARG A 318 7.18 -6.47 20.99
C ARG A 318 5.78 -6.55 21.61
N ASP A 319 5.31 -5.43 22.12
CA ASP A 319 4.11 -5.39 22.98
C ASP A 319 2.82 -5.17 22.17
N VAL A 320 2.87 -4.43 21.04
CA VAL A 320 1.68 -4.08 20.24
C VAL A 320 1.44 -5.04 19.09
N VAL A 321 2.52 -5.53 18.45
CA VAL A 321 2.43 -6.41 17.27
C VAL A 321 3.16 -7.75 17.49
N ALA A 322 3.18 -8.25 18.74
CA ALA A 322 3.74 -9.54 19.14
C ALA A 322 5.16 -9.82 18.61
N GLY A 323 5.97 -8.77 18.41
CA GLY A 323 7.32 -8.86 17.85
C GLY A 323 7.39 -9.13 16.35
N ALA A 324 6.26 -9.13 15.66
CA ALA A 324 6.17 -9.46 14.23
C ALA A 324 6.51 -8.28 13.31
N GLY A 325 6.37 -7.04 13.79
CA GLY A 325 6.73 -5.82 13.06
C GLY A 325 8.22 -5.48 13.15
N LEU A 326 8.58 -4.35 12.58
CA LEU A 326 9.95 -3.82 12.66
C LEU A 326 9.91 -2.38 13.17
N PRO A 327 10.81 -1.97 14.09
CA PRO A 327 10.92 -0.57 14.50
C PRO A 327 11.15 0.32 13.28
N ALA A 328 10.47 1.46 13.20
CA ALA A 328 10.66 2.41 12.10
C ALA A 328 12.11 2.91 12.08
N ARG A 329 12.67 3.03 10.87
CA ARG A 329 14.04 3.58 10.68
C ARG A 329 14.04 5.00 10.13
N GLY A 330 12.94 5.44 9.58
CA GLY A 330 12.74 6.75 8.99
C GLY A 330 11.26 6.97 8.75
N VAL A 331 10.92 7.95 7.93
CA VAL A 331 9.55 8.19 7.47
C VAL A 331 9.13 7.13 6.48
N TYR A 332 10.04 6.67 5.62
CA TYR A 332 9.74 5.67 4.61
C TYR A 332 9.93 4.26 5.15
N PRO A 333 8.99 3.33 4.88
CA PRO A 333 9.18 1.91 5.20
C PRO A 333 10.36 1.31 4.42
N ARG A 334 10.90 0.19 4.93
CA ARG A 334 12.07 -0.47 4.30
C ARG A 334 11.85 -0.83 2.85
N ALA A 335 10.62 -1.09 2.43
CA ALA A 335 10.28 -1.31 1.03
C ALA A 335 10.67 -0.12 0.13
N LEU A 336 10.66 1.11 0.68
CA LEU A 336 11.06 2.35 -0.01
C LEU A 336 12.51 2.77 0.28
N VAL A 337 13.37 1.87 0.76
CA VAL A 337 14.76 2.16 1.16
C VAL A 337 15.58 2.94 0.13
N ARG A 338 15.25 2.82 -1.16
CA ARG A 338 15.91 3.57 -2.23
C ARG A 338 15.75 5.09 -2.11
N PHE A 339 14.72 5.54 -1.40
CA PHE A 339 14.42 6.95 -1.15
C PHE A 339 14.78 7.40 0.27
N ALA A 340 15.10 6.44 1.16
CA ALA A 340 15.43 6.74 2.55
C ALA A 340 16.83 7.36 2.69
N THR A 341 17.02 8.19 3.72
CA THR A 341 18.31 8.79 4.06
C THR A 341 19.34 7.75 4.47
N GLY A 342 18.88 6.65 5.05
CA GLY A 342 19.72 5.63 5.68
C GLY A 342 20.12 5.98 7.13
N GLU A 343 19.72 7.13 7.63
CA GLU A 343 19.87 7.51 9.04
C GLU A 343 18.80 6.76 9.85
N ALA A 344 19.23 5.92 10.78
CA ALA A 344 18.30 5.14 11.59
C ALA A 344 17.73 5.99 12.73
N LEU A 345 16.42 5.94 12.90
CA LEU A 345 15.75 6.44 14.09
C LEU A 345 16.20 5.63 15.32
N ARG A 346 16.06 6.24 16.48
CA ARG A 346 16.35 5.60 17.76
C ARG A 346 15.37 4.45 18.00
N GLU A 347 15.88 3.24 18.24
CA GLU A 347 15.06 2.07 18.54
C GLU A 347 14.72 1.99 20.03
N ALA A 348 15.71 2.29 20.90
CA ALA A 348 15.55 2.29 22.36
C ALA A 348 15.33 3.71 22.91
N ALA A 349 14.57 3.81 23.99
CA ALA A 349 14.27 5.08 24.65
C ALA A 349 15.53 5.72 25.28
N ASP A 350 15.62 7.07 25.18
CA ASP A 350 16.55 7.92 25.91
C ASP A 350 15.79 8.86 26.86
N VAL A 351 15.17 8.27 27.88
CA VAL A 351 14.31 9.01 28.83
C VAL A 351 15.08 10.09 29.57
N ASP A 352 16.33 9.82 29.97
CA ASP A 352 17.14 10.79 30.71
C ASP A 352 17.60 11.93 29.80
N GLY A 353 17.93 11.66 28.54
CA GLY A 353 18.19 12.69 27.54
C GLY A 353 16.96 13.56 27.28
N ALA A 354 15.77 12.96 27.17
CA ALA A 354 14.52 13.66 27.01
C ALA A 354 14.17 14.57 28.21
N ARG A 355 14.41 14.08 29.43
CA ARG A 355 14.23 14.90 30.66
C ARG A 355 15.17 16.11 30.67
N ARG A 356 16.46 15.90 30.42
CA ARG A 356 17.44 16.99 30.35
C ARG A 356 17.08 18.01 29.28
N LEU A 357 16.59 17.57 28.15
CA LEU A 357 16.14 18.45 27.06
C LEU A 357 14.98 19.36 27.52
N LEU A 358 13.95 18.77 28.14
CA LEU A 358 12.83 19.54 28.67
C LEU A 358 13.27 20.52 29.78
N GLU A 359 14.18 20.10 30.67
CA GLU A 359 14.72 20.96 31.73
C GLU A 359 15.50 22.14 31.15
N SER A 360 16.39 21.90 30.18
CA SER A 360 17.14 22.95 29.50
C SER A 360 16.24 23.90 28.71
N ALA A 361 15.10 23.40 28.21
CA ALA A 361 14.06 24.21 27.57
C ALA A 361 13.18 24.98 28.58
N GLY A 362 13.36 24.80 29.90
CA GLY A 362 12.64 25.52 30.95
C GLY A 362 11.34 24.85 31.40
N TRP A 363 11.10 23.58 31.06
CA TRP A 363 9.99 22.80 31.58
C TRP A 363 10.33 22.24 32.97
N VAL A 364 9.69 22.74 34.01
CA VAL A 364 9.88 22.32 35.42
C VAL A 364 8.79 21.36 35.86
N VAL A 365 9.12 20.39 36.68
CA VAL A 365 8.13 19.45 37.23
C VAL A 365 7.26 20.15 38.26
N GLY A 366 5.93 20.11 38.04
CA GLY A 366 4.94 20.66 38.95
C GLY A 366 4.70 19.75 40.18
N PRO A 367 3.90 20.22 41.13
CA PRO A 367 3.64 19.48 42.38
C PRO A 367 2.89 18.16 42.19
N ASP A 368 2.20 18.02 41.07
CA ASP A 368 1.47 16.80 40.67
C ASP A 368 2.26 15.90 39.70
N GLY A 369 3.55 16.25 39.48
CA GLY A 369 4.44 15.49 38.59
C GLY A 369 4.36 15.90 37.11
N VAL A 370 3.40 16.74 36.70
CA VAL A 370 3.29 17.22 35.33
C VAL A 370 4.17 18.45 35.12
N ARG A 371 4.95 18.46 34.02
CA ARG A 371 5.82 19.59 33.72
C ARG A 371 5.02 20.83 33.31
N VAL A 372 5.54 21.98 33.73
CA VAL A 372 4.97 23.31 33.46
C VAL A 372 6.05 24.27 32.95
N LYS A 373 5.73 25.08 31.95
CA LYS A 373 6.54 26.18 31.45
C LYS A 373 5.65 27.39 31.21
N SER A 374 5.97 28.55 31.83
CA SER A 374 5.22 29.81 31.67
C SER A 374 3.71 29.64 31.89
N GLY A 375 3.33 28.84 32.91
CA GLY A 375 1.90 28.56 33.23
C GLY A 375 1.24 27.51 32.33
N ARG A 376 1.91 27.02 31.32
CA ARG A 376 1.42 25.97 30.40
C ARG A 376 1.87 24.61 30.88
N ARG A 377 0.95 23.65 30.90
CA ARG A 377 1.21 22.26 31.29
C ARG A 377 1.60 21.41 30.09
N LEU A 378 2.42 20.39 30.29
CA LEU A 378 2.78 19.42 29.28
C LEU A 378 1.65 18.37 29.16
N GLU A 379 0.50 18.84 28.70
CA GLU A 379 -0.72 18.07 28.49
C GLU A 379 -1.16 18.16 27.04
N PHE A 380 -1.62 17.04 26.48
CA PHE A 380 -2.13 16.97 25.12
C PHE A 380 -3.03 15.75 24.94
N SER A 381 -3.89 15.77 23.91
CA SER A 381 -4.70 14.62 23.50
C SER A 381 -3.98 13.77 22.45
N LEU A 382 -4.10 12.43 22.56
CA LEU A 382 -3.68 11.46 21.58
C LEU A 382 -4.90 10.62 21.17
N ILE A 383 -5.28 10.70 19.89
CA ILE A 383 -6.54 10.13 19.39
C ILE A 383 -6.26 9.15 18.26
N GLY A 384 -6.85 7.95 18.31
CA GLY A 384 -6.84 6.94 17.25
C GLY A 384 -8.23 6.68 16.66
N ILE A 385 -8.32 5.73 15.71
CA ILE A 385 -9.58 5.28 15.10
C ILE A 385 -10.13 4.09 15.87
N CYS A 386 -11.33 4.22 16.46
CA CYS A 386 -11.99 3.14 17.20
C CYS A 386 -12.22 1.89 16.34
N GLY A 387 -12.17 0.72 16.98
CA GLY A 387 -12.40 -0.57 16.33
C GLY A 387 -11.15 -1.19 15.68
N ARG A 388 -10.02 -0.49 15.67
CA ARG A 388 -8.75 -1.09 15.26
C ARG A 388 -8.26 -2.06 16.33
N PRO A 389 -7.96 -3.32 15.99
CA PRO A 389 -7.38 -4.26 16.94
C PRO A 389 -6.12 -3.69 17.60
N GLY A 390 -5.98 -3.88 18.91
CA GLY A 390 -4.79 -3.44 19.65
C GLY A 390 -4.67 -1.94 19.94
N LEU A 391 -5.55 -1.07 19.39
CA LEU A 391 -5.44 0.39 19.54
C LEU A 391 -5.34 0.85 20.99
N GLU A 392 -6.24 0.38 21.86
CA GLU A 392 -6.27 0.82 23.27
C GLU A 392 -4.98 0.44 24.00
N HIS A 393 -4.47 -0.75 23.69
CA HIS A 393 -3.19 -1.22 24.22
C HIS A 393 -2.03 -0.34 23.74
N GLU A 394 -1.99 -0.01 22.47
CA GLU A 394 -0.96 0.86 21.89
C GLU A 394 -1.00 2.28 22.47
N LEU A 395 -2.18 2.88 22.58
CA LEU A 395 -2.37 4.19 23.21
C LEU A 395 -1.88 4.19 24.67
N ASP A 396 -2.18 3.12 25.44
CA ASP A 396 -1.71 3.00 26.82
C ASP A 396 -0.18 2.83 26.88
N ARG A 397 0.43 2.05 25.94
CA ARG A 397 1.88 1.90 25.85
C ARG A 397 2.58 3.22 25.56
N LEU A 398 2.10 3.98 24.60
CA LEU A 398 2.61 5.30 24.27
C LEU A 398 2.50 6.25 25.46
N ARG A 399 1.32 6.32 26.07
CA ARG A 399 1.10 7.12 27.27
C ARG A 399 2.09 6.79 28.39
N ARG A 400 2.29 5.51 28.70
CA ARG A 400 3.23 5.04 29.75
C ARG A 400 4.67 5.41 29.46
N GLN A 401 5.11 5.45 28.20
CA GLN A 401 6.46 5.85 27.83
C GLN A 401 6.71 7.35 28.07
N TRP A 402 5.66 8.19 28.05
CA TRP A 402 5.80 9.63 28.25
C TRP A 402 5.55 10.09 29.71
N LEU A 403 4.86 9.30 30.52
CA LEU A 403 4.67 9.64 31.95
C LEU A 403 5.97 9.96 32.68
N PRO A 404 7.08 9.19 32.51
CA PRO A 404 8.34 9.49 33.15
C PRO A 404 8.96 10.86 32.78
N LEU A 405 8.54 11.46 31.69
CA LEU A 405 8.94 12.82 31.29
C LEU A 405 8.22 13.92 32.07
N GLY A 406 7.17 13.58 32.81
CA GLY A 406 6.21 14.54 33.37
C GLY A 406 5.23 15.06 32.31
N ALA A 407 4.98 14.32 31.25
CA ALA A 407 3.92 14.59 30.29
C ALA A 407 2.62 13.93 30.77
N ALA A 408 1.48 14.54 30.50
CA ALA A 408 0.16 14.03 30.85
C ALA A 408 -0.75 13.90 29.60
N PRO A 409 -0.46 12.95 28.68
CA PRO A 409 -1.33 12.73 27.55
C PRO A 409 -2.65 12.09 27.96
N THR A 410 -3.75 12.60 27.41
CA THR A 410 -5.07 11.96 27.45
C THR A 410 -5.25 11.14 26.17
N THR A 411 -5.60 9.87 26.31
CA THR A 411 -5.78 8.96 25.19
C THR A 411 -7.25 8.68 24.92
N GLY A 412 -7.61 8.49 23.64
CA GLY A 412 -8.97 8.15 23.24
C GLY A 412 -9.06 7.74 21.78
N CYS A 413 -10.26 7.40 21.34
CA CYS A 413 -10.51 7.10 19.93
C CYS A 413 -11.80 7.74 19.45
N GLN A 414 -11.93 7.83 18.11
CA GLN A 414 -13.13 8.30 17.43
C GLN A 414 -13.54 7.29 16.35
N GLY A 415 -14.84 7.22 16.07
CA GLY A 415 -15.31 6.49 14.90
C GLY A 415 -14.64 7.03 13.62
N ARG A 416 -14.47 6.18 12.62
CA ARG A 416 -13.69 6.47 11.41
C ARG A 416 -14.03 7.82 10.77
N ASP A 417 -15.32 8.08 10.51
CA ASP A 417 -15.74 9.33 9.85
C ASP A 417 -15.50 10.56 10.74
N ALA A 418 -15.81 10.46 12.03
CA ALA A 418 -15.55 11.50 13.01
C ALA A 418 -14.05 11.80 13.15
N PHE A 419 -13.20 10.76 13.11
CA PHE A 419 -11.75 10.89 13.13
C PHE A 419 -11.23 11.70 11.91
N PHE A 420 -11.70 11.39 10.71
CA PHE A 420 -11.29 12.13 9.51
C PHE A 420 -11.84 13.55 9.51
N GLN A 421 -13.06 13.78 10.01
CA GLN A 421 -13.62 15.12 10.18
C GLN A 421 -12.79 15.97 11.15
N LEU A 422 -12.52 15.47 12.35
CA LEU A 422 -11.71 16.22 13.32
C LEU A 422 -10.30 16.50 12.83
N SER A 423 -9.70 15.54 12.09
CA SER A 423 -8.37 15.70 11.50
C SER A 423 -8.36 16.81 10.45
N ALA A 424 -9.31 16.82 9.53
CA ALA A 424 -9.44 17.86 8.50
C ALA A 424 -9.68 19.26 9.11
N GLN A 425 -10.41 19.33 10.22
CA GLN A 425 -10.66 20.56 10.96
C GLN A 425 -9.48 20.98 11.84
N GLY A 426 -8.50 20.08 12.09
CA GLY A 426 -7.42 20.27 13.06
C GLY A 426 -7.89 20.33 14.50
N ALA A 427 -8.93 19.57 14.82
CA ALA A 427 -9.55 19.49 16.14
C ALA A 427 -8.87 18.43 17.03
N PHE A 428 -7.54 18.41 17.06
CA PHE A 428 -6.73 17.45 17.80
C PHE A 428 -5.38 18.08 18.20
N ASP A 429 -4.69 17.46 19.16
CA ASP A 429 -3.29 17.78 19.45
C ASP A 429 -2.36 16.80 18.75
N MET A 430 -2.60 15.48 18.89
CA MET A 430 -1.84 14.43 18.22
C MET A 430 -2.77 13.29 17.81
N THR A 431 -2.54 12.74 16.63
CA THR A 431 -3.25 11.50 16.20
C THR A 431 -2.30 10.34 16.03
N LEU A 432 -2.80 9.13 16.26
CA LEU A 432 -2.16 7.86 15.97
C LEU A 432 -2.84 7.24 14.76
N THR A 433 -2.07 7.02 13.69
CA THR A 433 -2.58 6.46 12.44
C THR A 433 -1.61 5.45 11.84
N SER A 434 -2.19 4.52 11.10
CA SER A 434 -1.48 3.63 10.21
C SER A 434 -1.77 4.06 8.78
N ASN A 435 -0.76 4.29 7.98
CA ASN A 435 -0.89 4.63 6.57
C ASN A 435 -0.15 3.64 5.69
N GLU A 436 -0.69 3.43 4.51
CA GLU A 436 -0.06 2.65 3.46
C GLU A 436 0.60 3.59 2.44
N TRP A 437 1.90 3.46 2.29
CA TRP A 437 2.69 4.25 1.35
C TRP A 437 2.45 3.80 -0.09
N ALA A 438 2.34 4.77 -0.99
CA ALA A 438 2.43 4.45 -2.42
C ALA A 438 3.87 4.04 -2.79
N PRO A 439 4.05 3.21 -3.83
CA PRO A 439 5.38 2.81 -4.30
C PRO A 439 6.27 3.97 -4.79
N ASP A 440 5.67 5.11 -5.10
CA ASP A 440 6.37 6.36 -5.44
C ASP A 440 6.08 7.44 -4.39
N PRO A 441 7.11 8.05 -3.79
CA PRO A 441 6.94 9.04 -2.72
C PRO A 441 6.19 10.31 -3.13
N SER A 442 6.11 10.65 -4.44
CA SER A 442 5.39 11.85 -4.89
C SER A 442 3.90 11.82 -4.53
N ALA A 443 3.29 10.64 -4.41
CA ALA A 443 1.90 10.52 -3.96
C ALA A 443 1.66 11.13 -2.57
N TRP A 444 2.71 11.21 -1.75
CA TRP A 444 2.64 11.77 -0.40
C TRP A 444 2.73 13.30 -0.33
N ALA A 445 2.99 13.96 -1.44
CA ALA A 445 2.91 15.42 -1.52
C ALA A 445 1.53 15.94 -1.04
N ALA A 446 0.46 15.18 -1.26
CA ALA A 446 -0.89 15.53 -0.83
C ALA A 446 -1.03 15.71 0.69
N VAL A 447 -0.24 14.97 1.50
CA VAL A 447 -0.29 15.01 2.96
C VAL A 447 0.92 15.70 3.60
N ALA A 448 2.03 15.82 2.87
CA ALA A 448 3.27 16.37 3.37
C ALA A 448 3.42 17.88 3.08
N VAL A 449 3.04 18.30 1.86
CA VAL A 449 3.30 19.66 1.36
C VAL A 449 2.31 20.66 1.97
N SER A 450 2.83 21.80 2.35
CA SER A 450 2.08 22.91 2.95
C SER A 450 0.89 23.33 2.07
N GLY A 451 -0.26 23.54 2.71
CA GLY A 451 -1.48 24.00 2.05
C GLY A 451 -2.20 22.96 1.19
N ARG A 452 -1.71 21.72 1.09
CA ARG A 452 -2.45 20.62 0.46
C ARG A 452 -3.58 20.14 1.36
N THR A 453 -4.68 19.71 0.77
CA THR A 453 -5.92 19.32 1.49
C THR A 453 -5.75 18.15 2.44
N GLY A 454 -4.80 17.27 2.19
CA GLY A 454 -4.46 16.13 3.05
C GLY A 454 -3.45 16.45 4.16
N ASN A 455 -2.85 17.64 4.18
CA ASN A 455 -1.91 18.05 5.24
C ASN A 455 -2.69 18.47 6.51
N TRP A 456 -3.36 17.52 7.12
CA TRP A 456 -4.23 17.75 8.28
C TRP A 456 -3.48 18.09 9.55
N ASN A 457 -2.25 17.61 9.70
CA ASN A 457 -1.38 17.97 10.82
C ASN A 457 -0.78 19.38 10.68
N ARG A 458 -1.06 20.08 9.57
CA ARG A 458 -0.65 21.48 9.33
C ARG A 458 0.85 21.69 9.43
N CYS A 459 1.64 20.66 9.13
CA CYS A 459 3.07 20.82 9.04
C CYS A 459 3.39 21.80 7.90
N HIS A 460 4.20 22.80 8.22
CA HIS A 460 4.60 23.82 7.26
C HIS A 460 6.11 24.01 7.33
N ASP A 461 6.81 23.34 6.43
CA ASP A 461 8.25 23.47 6.24
C ASP A 461 8.59 23.79 4.78
N PRO A 462 9.05 25.00 4.46
CA PRO A 462 9.41 25.36 3.08
C PRO A 462 10.52 24.49 2.48
N ALA A 463 11.42 23.91 3.29
CA ALA A 463 12.47 23.03 2.82
C ALA A 463 11.91 21.64 2.42
N LEU A 464 10.93 21.13 3.18
CA LEU A 464 10.17 19.93 2.84
C LEU A 464 9.38 20.14 1.55
N ASP A 465 8.67 21.26 1.43
CA ASP A 465 7.92 21.61 0.22
C ASP A 465 8.82 21.68 -1.01
N ALA A 466 9.99 22.33 -0.90
CA ALA A 466 10.97 22.42 -1.97
C ALA A 466 11.56 21.06 -2.35
N ALA A 467 11.76 20.17 -1.38
CA ALA A 467 12.27 18.82 -1.64
C ALA A 467 11.24 17.95 -2.42
N PHE A 468 9.96 18.01 -2.06
CA PHE A 468 8.90 17.36 -2.85
C PHE A 468 8.82 17.93 -4.27
N ALA A 469 8.80 19.27 -4.40
CA ALA A 469 8.78 19.91 -5.71
C ALA A 469 9.98 19.52 -6.59
N ALA A 470 11.18 19.39 -6.01
CA ALA A 470 12.35 18.92 -6.73
C ALA A 470 12.22 17.46 -7.20
N GLY A 471 11.58 16.59 -6.40
CA GLY A 471 11.31 15.20 -6.75
C GLY A 471 10.28 15.05 -7.88
N GLU A 472 9.32 15.94 -7.95
CA GLU A 472 8.28 15.99 -8.98
C GLU A 472 8.77 16.65 -10.30
N ALA A 473 9.80 17.48 -10.24
CA ALA A 473 10.31 18.24 -11.38
C ALA A 473 11.26 17.46 -12.29
N THR A 474 11.48 16.16 -12.08
CA THR A 474 12.46 15.39 -12.87
C THR A 474 12.11 13.91 -13.00
N LEU A 475 12.48 13.31 -14.15
CA LEU A 475 12.44 11.87 -14.38
C LEU A 475 13.76 11.18 -14.02
N ALA A 476 14.81 11.94 -13.74
CA ALA A 476 16.13 11.39 -13.42
C ALA A 476 16.10 10.68 -12.06
N VAL A 477 16.29 9.36 -12.05
CA VAL A 477 16.13 8.50 -10.86
C VAL A 477 17.00 8.97 -9.70
N ASP A 478 18.25 9.34 -9.94
CA ASP A 478 19.17 9.76 -8.88
C ASP A 478 18.82 11.15 -8.32
N ALA A 479 18.33 12.06 -9.15
CA ALA A 479 17.86 13.36 -8.71
C ALA A 479 16.60 13.22 -7.84
N ARG A 480 15.63 12.40 -8.26
CA ARG A 480 14.46 12.07 -7.46
C ARG A 480 14.83 11.43 -6.12
N ARG A 481 15.76 10.47 -6.15
CA ARG A 481 16.25 9.81 -4.93
C ARG A 481 16.86 10.83 -3.97
N SER A 482 17.66 11.76 -4.47
CA SER A 482 18.26 12.82 -3.66
C SER A 482 17.20 13.76 -3.08
N ALA A 483 16.21 14.15 -3.88
CA ALA A 483 15.12 15.02 -3.45
C ALA A 483 14.29 14.38 -2.32
N TYR A 484 13.87 13.11 -2.47
CA TYR A 484 13.06 12.44 -1.44
C TYR A 484 13.86 12.08 -0.17
N ARG A 485 15.17 11.86 -0.27
CA ARG A 485 16.04 11.78 0.92
C ARG A 485 16.10 13.12 1.66
N ASN A 486 16.16 14.22 0.93
CA ASN A 486 16.07 15.53 1.56
C ASN A 486 14.69 15.75 2.19
N ALA A 487 13.61 15.36 1.51
CA ALA A 487 12.27 15.42 2.07
C ALA A 487 12.15 14.62 3.37
N GLU A 488 12.68 13.38 3.43
CA GLU A 488 12.68 12.59 4.66
C GLU A 488 13.42 13.30 5.81
N ARG A 489 14.60 13.86 5.51
CA ARG A 489 15.40 14.58 6.52
C ARG A 489 14.64 15.76 7.11
N GLU A 490 14.03 16.59 6.27
CA GLU A 490 13.27 17.75 6.71
C GLU A 490 11.98 17.33 7.45
N TRP A 491 11.31 16.27 6.97
CA TRP A 491 10.12 15.70 7.61
C TRP A 491 10.41 15.26 9.06
N LEU A 492 11.52 14.53 9.26
CA LEU A 492 11.97 14.08 10.59
C LEU A 492 12.44 15.26 11.46
N ARG A 493 13.21 16.19 10.88
CA ARG A 493 13.73 17.36 11.60
C ARG A 493 12.62 18.24 12.16
N TYR A 494 11.52 18.35 11.43
CA TYR A 494 10.37 19.20 11.80
C TYR A 494 9.32 18.43 12.60
N TYR A 495 9.50 17.12 12.78
CA TYR A 495 8.51 16.24 13.42
C TYR A 495 7.12 16.36 12.79
N CYS A 496 7.03 16.50 11.47
CA CYS A 496 5.74 16.48 10.78
C CYS A 496 5.00 15.16 11.03
N THR A 497 5.74 14.07 11.19
CA THR A 497 5.27 12.80 11.77
C THR A 497 6.35 12.22 12.68
N ILE A 498 5.96 11.35 13.61
CA ILE A 498 6.87 10.55 14.43
C ILE A 498 6.63 9.08 14.09
N PRO A 499 7.46 8.46 13.26
CA PRO A 499 7.30 7.06 12.89
C PRO A 499 7.53 6.13 14.09
N LEU A 500 6.71 5.09 14.21
CA LEU A 500 6.76 4.13 15.32
C LEU A 500 7.32 2.78 14.87
N PHE A 501 6.62 2.10 13.97
CA PHE A 501 7.01 0.79 13.45
C PHE A 501 6.35 0.49 12.11
N GLU A 502 6.97 -0.41 11.34
CA GLU A 502 6.38 -1.01 10.15
C GLU A 502 5.38 -2.09 10.57
N VAL A 503 4.16 -1.97 10.06
CA VAL A 503 3.06 -2.87 10.40
C VAL A 503 3.29 -4.23 9.74
N PRO A 504 3.26 -5.33 10.52
CA PRO A 504 3.41 -6.66 9.95
C PRO A 504 2.16 -7.11 9.22
N GLU A 505 2.37 -7.85 8.14
CA GLU A 505 1.37 -8.60 7.43
C GLU A 505 1.62 -10.08 7.65
N VAL A 506 0.59 -10.80 8.11
CA VAL A 506 0.69 -12.21 8.48
C VAL A 506 -0.11 -13.05 7.49
N ARG A 507 0.50 -14.08 6.96
CA ARG A 507 -0.14 -15.13 6.15
C ARG A 507 0.26 -16.48 6.71
N GLU A 508 -0.59 -17.46 6.58
CA GLU A 508 -0.22 -18.86 6.79
C GLU A 508 -0.11 -19.54 5.44
N VAL A 509 1.00 -20.22 5.17
CA VAL A 509 1.27 -20.78 3.84
C VAL A 509 1.67 -22.25 3.97
N SER A 510 0.97 -23.13 3.24
CA SER A 510 1.30 -24.55 3.16
C SER A 510 2.71 -24.78 2.63
N THR A 511 3.46 -25.66 3.29
CA THR A 511 4.81 -26.04 2.84
C THR A 511 4.82 -26.78 1.50
N ARG A 512 3.67 -27.26 1.02
CA ARG A 512 3.56 -27.83 -0.33
C ARG A 512 3.45 -26.77 -1.42
N LEU A 513 2.94 -25.56 -1.11
CA LEU A 513 2.86 -24.46 -2.08
C LEU A 513 4.26 -23.88 -2.30
N ARG A 514 4.67 -23.78 -3.56
CA ARG A 514 5.98 -23.24 -3.95
C ARG A 514 5.82 -21.97 -4.74
N ASN A 515 6.83 -21.13 -4.71
CA ASN A 515 6.92 -19.82 -5.37
C ASN A 515 5.92 -18.77 -4.85
N PHE A 516 5.21 -19.04 -3.76
CA PHE A 516 4.47 -17.98 -3.07
C PHE A 516 5.46 -16.89 -2.61
N ALA A 517 5.22 -15.64 -3.03
CA ALA A 517 6.12 -14.53 -2.75
C ALA A 517 5.32 -13.26 -2.43
N PRO A 518 5.22 -12.84 -1.17
CA PRO A 518 4.57 -11.59 -0.81
C PRO A 518 5.18 -10.39 -1.52
N ASN A 519 4.34 -9.42 -1.87
CA ASN A 519 4.74 -8.22 -2.60
C ASN A 519 4.17 -6.96 -1.92
N PRO A 520 5.01 -6.02 -1.48
CA PRO A 520 4.54 -4.82 -0.80
C PRO A 520 3.72 -3.87 -1.68
N ALA A 521 3.78 -4.00 -3.01
CA ALA A 521 3.13 -3.11 -3.97
C ALA A 521 2.06 -3.77 -4.83
N ALA A 522 1.74 -5.03 -4.55
CA ALA A 522 0.73 -5.79 -5.28
C ALA A 522 0.11 -6.85 -4.37
N PRO A 523 -1.11 -7.31 -4.65
CA PRO A 523 -1.71 -8.45 -3.95
C PRO A 523 -0.78 -9.67 -3.98
N ASP A 524 -0.86 -10.52 -2.94
CA ASP A 524 -0.01 -11.73 -2.84
C ASP A 524 -0.17 -12.70 -4.02
N THR A 525 -1.26 -12.58 -4.76
CA THR A 525 -1.56 -13.37 -5.96
C THR A 525 -0.87 -12.88 -7.24
N TRP A 526 -0.07 -11.81 -7.17
CA TRP A 526 0.61 -11.19 -8.31
C TRP A 526 1.44 -12.17 -9.17
N ASN A 527 1.97 -13.22 -8.56
CA ASN A 527 2.73 -14.26 -9.23
C ASN A 527 2.05 -15.64 -9.19
N ALA A 528 0.72 -15.68 -9.08
CA ALA A 528 -0.02 -16.94 -8.97
C ALA A 528 0.19 -17.90 -10.16
N ALA A 529 0.55 -17.38 -11.34
CA ALA A 529 0.93 -18.19 -12.50
C ALA A 529 2.18 -19.07 -12.24
N ASP A 530 3.06 -18.63 -11.34
CA ASP A 530 4.29 -19.34 -10.99
C ASP A 530 4.12 -20.34 -9.83
N TRP A 531 2.96 -20.36 -9.19
CA TRP A 531 2.71 -21.26 -8.08
C TRP A 531 2.58 -22.71 -8.53
N TRP A 532 3.15 -23.62 -7.77
CA TRP A 532 3.03 -25.05 -7.99
C TRP A 532 3.06 -25.83 -6.69
N LEU A 533 2.53 -27.05 -6.70
CA LEU A 533 2.46 -27.90 -5.51
C LEU A 533 3.55 -28.95 -5.53
N ALA A 534 4.37 -28.98 -4.48
CA ALA A 534 5.29 -30.08 -4.27
C ALA A 534 4.50 -31.37 -3.93
N PRO A 535 5.03 -32.56 -4.27
CA PRO A 535 4.47 -33.83 -3.79
C PRO A 535 4.36 -33.82 -2.26
N ALA A 536 3.31 -34.46 -1.76
CA ALA A 536 3.12 -34.66 -0.32
C ALA A 536 4.25 -35.54 0.26
#